data_8c6a071c7c26d835597d91ab5ae052fb
#
_entry.id   8c6a071c7c26d835597d91ab5ae052fb
#
_cell.length_a   1.000
_cell.length_b   1.000
_cell.length_c   1.000
_cell.angle_alpha   90.00
_cell.angle_beta   90.00
_cell.angle_gamma   90.00
#
_symmetry.space_group_name_H-M   'P 1'
#
loop_
_entity.id
_entity.type
_entity.pdbx_description
1 polymer ?
#
loop_
_entity_poly.entity_id
_entity_poly.type
_entity_poly.pdbx_seq_one_letter_code
_entity_poly.pdbx_strand_id
1 'polypeptide(L)'
;MKLAHHKIIALLLLGALQSPSAFAEELAGILRNALRNDPALLEASANTEGAYNEMKASKAGHYPTFSLTGQNVVAQQHTSNNSRMRDDVGIKSRLNLYAWGGIQAAVERDKHKMEYYQHKYYETREELANTISTLYLTALRAKESIAVAKKNIKRHEKFLADLRVISEYDPGRRSEMTQAQSRYLQAQSTEASLQKTLSVTLSKLNKYSSKRLTEKDIVDPFNKQNSAKLIALFDKVPVTEHPSVKAQESEYSSALSDAEVAKASKYPSINLEGSATRHDRSVAVTMTWDLYNKPADYAVEKSHAVIRSARARSDELLRDIQERAETAKVDMKQSEQRAKIAKSLISTQSQVAQDYEQQFYISNRTLLEVLDSYAELAATETSYVEAQNDYRDAAVAYLLSKASLAKWAKVPDFNANGQF
;
A
#
# COMPACT_ATOMS: atom_id res chain seq x y z
N MET A 1 63.68 -31.80 -39.13
CA MET A 1 62.98 -31.60 -40.42
C MET A 1 61.54 -31.11 -40.12
N LYS A 2 61.18 -30.00 -40.71
CA LYS A 2 59.87 -29.33 -40.81
C LYS A 2 59.37 -28.52 -39.63
N LEU A 3 59.54 -27.21 -39.82
CA LEU A 3 58.90 -26.12 -39.19
C LEU A 3 57.34 -26.17 -39.30
N ALA A 4 56.65 -25.81 -38.26
CA ALA A 4 55.21 -25.43 -38.32
C ALA A 4 55.01 -24.07 -37.68
N HIS A 5 54.46 -23.16 -38.44
CA HIS A 5 54.29 -21.76 -38.18
C HIS A 5 53.25 -21.51 -37.10
N HIS A 6 53.63 -20.74 -36.09
CA HIS A 6 52.69 -20.15 -35.13
C HIS A 6 52.11 -18.85 -35.74
N LYS A 7 50.83 -18.88 -36.07
CA LYS A 7 50.04 -17.65 -36.32
C LYS A 7 49.47 -17.13 -34.99
N ILE A 8 50.06 -16.11 -34.47
CA ILE A 8 49.55 -15.32 -33.36
C ILE A 8 48.38 -14.49 -33.91
N ILE A 9 47.15 -14.83 -33.56
CA ILE A 9 45.97 -13.98 -33.75
C ILE A 9 45.85 -13.10 -32.50
N ALA A 10 46.21 -11.83 -32.63
CA ALA A 10 45.96 -10.82 -31.65
C ALA A 10 44.45 -10.48 -31.66
N LEU A 11 43.71 -11.05 -30.71
CA LEU A 11 42.31 -10.68 -30.48
C LEU A 11 42.26 -9.38 -29.69
N LEU A 12 42.04 -8.27 -30.39
CA LEU A 12 41.75 -6.97 -29.82
C LEU A 12 40.38 -7.06 -29.11
N LEU A 13 40.41 -7.31 -27.79
CA LEU A 13 39.26 -7.10 -26.89
C LEU A 13 38.98 -5.59 -26.80
N LEU A 14 38.14 -5.10 -27.68
CA LEU A 14 37.44 -3.81 -27.47
C LEU A 14 36.45 -4.03 -26.31
N GLY A 15 36.96 -3.87 -25.10
CA GLY A 15 36.11 -3.73 -23.91
C GLY A 15 35.32 -2.43 -24.05
N ALA A 16 34.11 -2.53 -24.58
CA ALA A 16 33.12 -1.48 -24.41
C ALA A 16 32.91 -1.29 -22.90
N LEU A 17 33.58 -0.30 -22.33
CA LEU A 17 33.23 0.31 -21.06
C LEU A 17 31.82 0.86 -21.22
N GLN A 18 30.83 0.00 -21.03
CA GLN A 18 29.48 0.45 -20.68
C GLN A 18 29.64 1.08 -19.29
N SER A 19 29.89 2.39 -19.26
CA SER A 19 29.60 3.18 -18.09
C SER A 19 28.20 2.80 -17.66
N PRO A 20 27.96 2.38 -16.40
CA PRO A 20 26.59 2.27 -15.93
C PRO A 20 26.01 3.68 -16.06
N SER A 21 25.25 3.91 -17.12
CA SER A 21 24.36 5.05 -17.19
C SER A 21 23.60 4.99 -15.86
N ALA A 22 23.79 6.00 -15.03
CA ALA A 22 23.02 6.18 -13.80
C ALA A 22 21.57 6.37 -14.29
N PHE A 23 20.88 5.24 -14.54
CA PHE A 23 19.46 5.24 -14.84
C PHE A 23 18.79 5.87 -13.65
N ALA A 24 18.07 6.96 -13.89
CA ALA A 24 17.12 7.46 -12.93
C ALA A 24 16.31 6.26 -12.43
N GLU A 25 16.21 6.09 -11.12
CA GLU A 25 15.46 4.98 -10.56
C GLU A 25 13.99 5.30 -10.76
N GLU A 26 13.42 4.75 -11.83
CA GLU A 26 12.00 4.90 -12.12
C GLU A 26 11.16 4.33 -10.98
N LEU A 27 9.98 4.87 -10.75
CA LEU A 27 9.03 4.39 -9.75
C LEU A 27 8.91 2.86 -9.74
N ALA A 28 8.85 2.23 -10.91
CA ALA A 28 8.79 0.79 -11.03
C ALA A 28 10.02 0.06 -10.43
N GLY A 29 11.20 0.69 -10.45
CA GLY A 29 12.41 0.16 -9.82
C GLY A 29 12.32 0.17 -8.30
N ILE A 30 11.87 1.30 -7.74
CA ILE A 30 11.66 1.45 -6.29
C ILE A 30 10.61 0.46 -5.80
N LEU A 31 9.48 0.33 -6.52
CA LEU A 31 8.44 -0.63 -6.19
C LEU A 31 8.96 -2.08 -6.20
N ARG A 32 9.72 -2.49 -7.23
CA ARG A 32 10.30 -3.83 -7.29
C ARG A 32 11.22 -4.13 -6.11
N ASN A 33 11.99 -3.15 -5.66
CA ASN A 33 12.86 -3.31 -4.50
C ASN A 33 12.08 -3.39 -3.19
N ALA A 34 11.20 -2.43 -2.95
CA ALA A 34 10.40 -2.33 -1.71
C ALA A 34 9.47 -3.54 -1.54
N LEU A 35 8.73 -3.92 -2.59
CA LEU A 35 7.76 -5.01 -2.53
C LEU A 35 8.40 -6.42 -2.40
N ARG A 36 9.73 -6.51 -2.32
CA ARG A 36 10.43 -7.77 -2.00
C ARG A 36 10.86 -7.87 -0.55
N ASN A 37 11.21 -6.74 0.08
CA ASN A 37 11.97 -6.76 1.32
C ASN A 37 11.37 -5.88 2.42
N ASP A 38 10.23 -5.25 2.19
CA ASP A 38 9.65 -4.32 3.18
C ASP A 38 9.15 -5.09 4.42
N PRO A 39 9.44 -4.61 5.64
CA PRO A 39 8.96 -5.21 6.88
C PRO A 39 7.45 -5.41 6.96
N ALA A 40 6.64 -4.53 6.34
CA ALA A 40 5.18 -4.68 6.32
C ALA A 40 4.73 -5.95 5.58
N LEU A 41 5.44 -6.36 4.52
CA LEU A 41 5.15 -7.61 3.82
C LEU A 41 5.68 -8.84 4.57
N LEU A 42 6.79 -8.71 5.29
CA LEU A 42 7.26 -9.77 6.19
C LEU A 42 6.27 -10.00 7.33
N GLU A 43 5.71 -8.94 7.91
CA GLU A 43 4.64 -9.04 8.91
C GLU A 43 3.39 -9.72 8.33
N ALA A 44 2.92 -9.32 7.15
CA ALA A 44 1.76 -9.92 6.50
C ALA A 44 1.99 -11.41 6.17
N SER A 45 3.22 -11.80 5.76
CA SER A 45 3.57 -13.21 5.54
C SER A 45 3.60 -14.01 6.84
N ALA A 46 4.16 -13.45 7.92
CA ALA A 46 4.17 -14.08 9.24
C ALA A 46 2.75 -14.28 9.79
N ASN A 47 1.84 -13.34 9.57
CA ASN A 47 0.42 -13.48 9.92
C ASN A 47 -0.24 -14.64 9.15
N THR A 48 0.11 -14.84 7.87
CA THR A 48 -0.36 -15.98 7.07
C THR A 48 0.17 -17.31 7.62
N GLU A 49 1.45 -17.36 7.98
CA GLU A 49 2.06 -18.54 8.62
C GLU A 49 1.42 -18.85 9.98
N GLY A 50 1.14 -17.81 10.77
CA GLY A 50 0.41 -17.93 12.03
C GLY A 50 -0.96 -18.58 11.85
N ALA A 51 -1.74 -18.09 10.90
CA ALA A 51 -3.06 -18.64 10.57
C ALA A 51 -3.00 -20.09 10.03
N TYR A 52 -1.97 -20.41 9.25
CA TYR A 52 -1.73 -21.79 8.81
C TYR A 52 -1.44 -22.73 9.97
N ASN A 53 -0.66 -22.30 10.96
CA ASN A 53 -0.40 -23.09 12.15
C ASN A 53 -1.63 -23.20 13.05
N GLU A 54 -2.51 -22.17 13.11
CA GLU A 54 -3.80 -22.24 13.79
C GLU A 54 -4.72 -23.28 13.14
N MET A 55 -4.82 -23.32 11.81
CA MET A 55 -5.54 -24.38 11.07
C MET A 55 -4.98 -25.78 11.40
N LYS A 56 -3.64 -25.93 11.48
CA LYS A 56 -3.02 -27.20 11.89
C LYS A 56 -3.36 -27.56 13.34
N ALA A 57 -3.41 -26.58 14.24
CA ALA A 57 -3.78 -26.79 15.65
C ALA A 57 -5.23 -27.27 15.74
N SER A 58 -6.17 -26.68 14.99
CA SER A 58 -7.55 -27.17 14.92
C SER A 58 -7.63 -28.58 14.36
N LYS A 59 -6.86 -28.92 13.31
CA LYS A 59 -6.76 -30.27 12.77
C LYS A 59 -6.19 -31.27 13.79
N ALA A 60 -5.28 -30.80 14.66
CA ALA A 60 -4.71 -31.62 15.73
C ALA A 60 -5.73 -31.97 16.83
N GLY A 61 -6.91 -31.34 16.85
CA GLY A 61 -8.04 -31.77 17.69
C GLY A 61 -8.50 -33.21 17.46
N HIS A 62 -8.11 -33.84 16.36
CA HIS A 62 -8.31 -35.27 16.08
C HIS A 62 -7.24 -36.19 16.72
N TYR A 63 -6.17 -35.63 17.28
CA TYR A 63 -5.11 -36.40 17.90
C TYR A 63 -5.26 -36.47 19.43
N PRO A 64 -4.74 -37.53 20.06
CA PRO A 64 -4.77 -37.63 21.52
C PRO A 64 -3.87 -36.57 22.17
N THR A 65 -4.33 -35.99 23.26
CA THR A 65 -3.50 -35.17 24.13
C THR A 65 -3.02 -36.01 25.31
N PHE A 66 -1.76 -35.85 25.71
CA PHE A 66 -1.18 -36.48 26.90
C PHE A 66 -0.77 -35.38 27.88
N SER A 67 -1.18 -35.54 29.14
CA SER A 67 -0.85 -34.62 30.22
C SER A 67 -0.29 -35.34 31.41
N LEU A 68 0.79 -34.81 31.99
CA LEU A 68 1.25 -35.24 33.34
C LEU A 68 0.42 -34.48 34.38
N THR A 69 -0.20 -35.20 35.29
CA THR A 69 -1.00 -34.65 36.39
C THR A 69 -0.43 -35.05 37.74
N GLY A 70 -0.27 -34.07 38.63
CA GLY A 70 0.10 -34.32 40.03
C GLY A 70 -0.96 -33.70 40.96
N GLN A 71 -1.37 -34.42 41.96
CA GLN A 71 -2.30 -33.97 43.00
C GLN A 71 -1.67 -34.23 44.39
N ASN A 72 -1.68 -33.17 45.20
CA ASN A 72 -1.31 -33.27 46.61
C ASN A 72 -2.50 -32.81 47.46
N VAL A 73 -2.99 -33.65 48.36
CA VAL A 73 -4.16 -33.35 49.18
C VAL A 73 -3.71 -32.61 50.44
N VAL A 74 -3.91 -31.32 50.50
CA VAL A 74 -3.49 -30.45 51.62
C VAL A 74 -4.45 -30.53 52.83
N ALA A 75 -5.74 -30.77 52.59
CA ALA A 75 -6.73 -30.91 53.63
C ALA A 75 -7.88 -31.80 53.15
N GLN A 76 -8.32 -32.75 54.00
CA GLN A 76 -9.46 -33.59 53.74
C GLN A 76 -10.26 -33.83 55.04
N GLN A 77 -11.54 -33.48 55.01
CA GLN A 77 -12.42 -33.79 56.10
C GLN A 77 -13.12 -35.16 55.86
N HIS A 78 -13.01 -36.11 56.79
CA HIS A 78 -13.62 -37.43 56.67
C HIS A 78 -15.07 -37.38 57.10
N THR A 79 -15.97 -37.74 56.21
CA THR A 79 -17.32 -38.15 56.53
C THR A 79 -17.50 -39.59 56.06
N SER A 80 -17.32 -40.57 57.01
CA SER A 80 -17.63 -41.99 56.82
C SER A 80 -16.96 -42.77 55.70
N ASN A 81 -16.27 -43.81 56.05
CA ASN A 81 -15.82 -44.99 55.31
C ASN A 81 -15.15 -44.85 53.92
N ASN A 82 -13.87 -44.98 53.94
CA ASN A 82 -13.01 -45.70 52.96
C ASN A 82 -12.52 -45.06 51.68
N SER A 83 -12.66 -43.82 51.43
CA SER A 83 -11.91 -43.22 50.33
C SER A 83 -11.02 -42.02 50.74
N ARG A 84 -9.80 -42.34 51.23
CA ARG A 84 -8.74 -41.32 51.35
C ARG A 84 -8.34 -40.89 50.00
N MET A 85 -8.56 -39.61 49.63
CA MET A 85 -7.84 -38.98 48.54
C MET A 85 -6.35 -39.06 48.86
N ARG A 86 -5.57 -39.63 47.97
CA ARG A 86 -4.12 -39.80 48.11
C ARG A 86 -3.41 -38.84 47.18
N ASP A 87 -2.21 -38.45 47.60
CA ASP A 87 -1.30 -37.79 46.69
C ASP A 87 -1.06 -38.72 45.52
N ASP A 88 -1.23 -38.22 44.32
CA ASP A 88 -1.16 -39.01 43.12
C ASP A 88 -0.43 -38.26 42.00
N VAL A 89 0.37 -39.01 41.26
CA VAL A 89 1.05 -38.53 40.05
C VAL A 89 0.78 -39.52 38.93
N GLY A 90 0.43 -39.04 37.76
CA GLY A 90 0.10 -39.92 36.66
C GLY A 90 -0.01 -39.22 35.33
N ILE A 91 -0.20 -40.01 34.29
CA ILE A 91 -0.42 -39.55 32.92
C ILE A 91 -1.90 -39.70 32.61
N LYS A 92 -2.49 -38.63 32.06
CA LYS A 92 -3.84 -38.65 31.50
C LYS A 92 -3.76 -38.47 29.99
N SER A 93 -4.57 -39.19 29.24
CA SER A 93 -4.77 -39.00 27.81
C SER A 93 -6.23 -38.72 27.52
N ARG A 94 -6.47 -37.88 26.55
CA ARG A 94 -7.81 -37.61 26.01
C ARG A 94 -7.75 -37.58 24.48
N LEU A 95 -8.67 -38.29 23.86
CA LEU A 95 -8.91 -38.32 22.44
C LEU A 95 -10.38 -38.00 22.17
N ASN A 96 -10.68 -37.02 21.39
CA ASN A 96 -12.05 -36.79 20.92
C ASN A 96 -12.41 -37.84 19.87
N LEU A 97 -13.44 -38.64 20.14
CA LEU A 97 -13.95 -39.64 19.22
C LEU A 97 -15.03 -39.06 18.30
N TYR A 98 -15.88 -38.17 18.86
CA TYR A 98 -16.95 -37.57 18.06
C TYR A 98 -17.38 -36.22 18.65
N ALA A 99 -17.44 -35.18 17.82
CA ALA A 99 -17.80 -33.81 18.17
C ALA A 99 -18.85 -33.22 17.20
N TRP A 100 -19.69 -34.03 16.58
CA TRP A 100 -20.78 -33.61 15.67
C TRP A 100 -20.32 -32.66 14.56
N GLY A 101 -19.16 -32.91 13.99
CA GLY A 101 -18.58 -32.10 12.95
C GLY A 101 -17.87 -30.82 13.45
N GLY A 102 -17.86 -30.55 14.75
CA GLY A 102 -17.30 -29.33 15.33
C GLY A 102 -15.80 -29.14 15.04
N ILE A 103 -15.00 -30.23 15.09
CA ILE A 103 -13.57 -30.16 14.75
C ILE A 103 -13.39 -29.87 13.27
N GLN A 104 -14.13 -30.53 12.40
CA GLN A 104 -14.09 -30.31 10.94
C GLN A 104 -14.50 -28.86 10.60
N ALA A 105 -15.56 -28.36 11.22
CA ALA A 105 -15.99 -26.97 11.06
C ALA A 105 -14.93 -25.96 11.54
N ALA A 106 -14.24 -26.26 12.65
CA ALA A 106 -13.14 -25.45 13.14
C ALA A 106 -11.95 -25.45 12.18
N VAL A 107 -11.61 -26.59 11.57
CA VAL A 107 -10.58 -26.68 10.54
C VAL A 107 -10.93 -25.85 9.31
N GLU A 108 -12.19 -25.93 8.81
CA GLU A 108 -12.63 -25.14 7.67
C GLU A 108 -12.68 -23.63 8.00
N ARG A 109 -13.12 -23.26 9.20
CA ARG A 109 -13.06 -21.88 9.68
C ARG A 109 -11.63 -21.33 9.61
N ASP A 110 -10.67 -22.05 10.16
CA ASP A 110 -9.29 -21.60 10.24
C ASP A 110 -8.56 -21.69 8.90
N LYS A 111 -8.98 -22.61 8.02
CA LYS A 111 -8.54 -22.62 6.62
C LYS A 111 -8.99 -21.36 5.88
N HIS A 112 -10.25 -20.97 5.99
CA HIS A 112 -10.73 -19.72 5.38
C HIS A 112 -10.08 -18.50 6.01
N LYS A 113 -9.74 -18.54 7.31
CA LYS A 113 -8.97 -17.50 7.98
C LYS A 113 -7.55 -17.41 7.45
N MET A 114 -6.90 -18.53 7.14
CA MET A 114 -5.59 -18.55 6.46
C MET A 114 -5.70 -17.93 5.05
N GLU A 115 -6.75 -18.29 4.27
CA GLU A 115 -7.01 -17.70 2.95
C GLU A 115 -7.23 -16.18 3.05
N TYR A 116 -7.95 -15.72 4.08
CA TYR A 116 -8.09 -14.29 4.39
C TYR A 116 -6.74 -13.61 4.54
N TYR A 117 -5.81 -14.15 5.33
CA TYR A 117 -4.49 -13.55 5.52
C TYR A 117 -3.61 -13.63 4.27
N GLN A 118 -3.76 -14.67 3.44
CA GLN A 118 -3.11 -14.74 2.12
C GLN A 118 -3.57 -13.59 1.22
N HIS A 119 -4.87 -13.30 1.18
CA HIS A 119 -5.39 -12.18 0.40
C HIS A 119 -5.02 -10.83 1.01
N LYS A 120 -4.96 -10.70 2.33
CA LYS A 120 -4.47 -9.51 3.04
C LYS A 120 -3.00 -9.23 2.75
N TYR A 121 -2.17 -10.24 2.53
CA TYR A 121 -0.80 -10.02 2.05
C TYR A 121 -0.77 -9.28 0.71
N TYR A 122 -1.59 -9.69 -0.25
CA TYR A 122 -1.66 -9.02 -1.55
C TYR A 122 -2.28 -7.61 -1.45
N GLU A 123 -3.26 -7.42 -0.58
CA GLU A 123 -3.81 -6.10 -0.28
C GLU A 123 -2.73 -5.17 0.31
N THR A 124 -1.99 -5.61 1.33
CA THR A 124 -0.88 -4.87 1.93
C THR A 124 0.20 -4.53 0.90
N ARG A 125 0.45 -5.44 -0.05
CA ARG A 125 1.38 -5.21 -1.17
C ARG A 125 0.94 -4.05 -2.07
N GLU A 126 -0.34 -3.99 -2.43
CA GLU A 126 -0.90 -2.90 -3.25
C GLU A 126 -0.97 -1.58 -2.46
N GLU A 127 -1.30 -1.61 -1.17
CA GLU A 127 -1.30 -0.43 -0.30
C GLU A 127 0.10 0.15 -0.10
N LEU A 128 1.12 -0.70 0.07
CA LEU A 128 2.51 -0.28 0.13
C LEU A 128 2.96 0.34 -1.20
N ALA A 129 2.59 -0.30 -2.33
CA ALA A 129 2.85 0.24 -3.66
C ALA A 129 2.19 1.61 -3.87
N ASN A 130 0.96 1.79 -3.40
CA ASN A 130 0.26 3.07 -3.42
C ASN A 130 0.97 4.14 -2.58
N THR A 131 1.37 3.80 -1.35
CA THR A 131 2.10 4.71 -0.46
C THR A 131 3.40 5.20 -1.10
N ILE A 132 4.18 4.31 -1.69
CA ILE A 132 5.43 4.65 -2.37
C ILE A 132 5.15 5.51 -3.62
N SER A 133 4.13 5.15 -4.41
CA SER A 133 3.74 5.89 -5.61
C SER A 133 3.30 7.31 -5.28
N THR A 134 2.50 7.50 -4.24
CA THR A 134 2.06 8.82 -3.77
C THR A 134 3.23 9.68 -3.31
N LEU A 135 4.19 9.12 -2.56
CA LEU A 135 5.41 9.83 -2.18
C LEU A 135 6.24 10.23 -3.41
N TYR A 136 6.38 9.31 -4.38
CA TYR A 136 7.11 9.57 -5.61
C TYR A 136 6.47 10.68 -6.45
N LEU A 137 5.16 10.66 -6.63
CA LEU A 137 4.42 11.69 -7.36
C LEU A 137 4.43 13.04 -6.62
N THR A 138 4.41 13.04 -5.30
CA THR A 138 4.60 14.26 -4.50
C THR A 138 5.99 14.88 -4.73
N ALA A 139 7.05 14.06 -4.81
CA ALA A 139 8.39 14.53 -5.14
C ALA A 139 8.46 15.06 -6.58
N LEU A 140 7.83 14.39 -7.53
CA LEU A 140 7.77 14.81 -8.93
C LEU A 140 7.03 16.14 -9.07
N ARG A 141 5.87 16.29 -8.43
CA ARG A 141 5.11 17.55 -8.38
C ARG A 141 5.95 18.68 -7.83
N ALA A 142 6.62 18.48 -6.70
CA ALA A 142 7.50 19.49 -6.11
C ALA A 142 8.64 19.88 -7.05
N LYS A 143 9.30 18.91 -7.70
CA LYS A 143 10.35 19.15 -8.70
C LYS A 143 9.85 20.00 -9.89
N GLU A 144 8.71 19.65 -10.44
CA GLU A 144 8.11 20.39 -11.58
C GLU A 144 7.69 21.80 -11.16
N SER A 145 7.10 21.96 -9.97
CA SER A 145 6.72 23.26 -9.41
C SER A 145 7.94 24.15 -9.12
N ILE A 146 9.06 23.57 -8.65
CA ILE A 146 10.34 24.29 -8.48
C ILE A 146 10.83 24.84 -9.85
N ALA A 147 10.68 24.07 -10.91
CA ALA A 147 11.08 24.53 -12.23
C ALA A 147 10.26 25.76 -12.71
N VAL A 148 8.95 25.78 -12.39
CA VAL A 148 8.07 26.94 -12.62
C VAL A 148 8.49 28.13 -11.75
N ALA A 149 8.69 27.92 -10.45
CA ALA A 149 9.12 28.98 -9.53
C ALA A 149 10.47 29.61 -9.95
N LYS A 150 11.43 28.80 -10.38
CA LYS A 150 12.71 29.30 -10.91
C LYS A 150 12.56 30.16 -12.15
N LYS A 151 11.64 29.79 -13.06
CA LYS A 151 11.34 30.63 -14.22
C LYS A 151 10.75 31.98 -13.79
N ASN A 152 9.81 31.94 -12.84
CA ASN A 152 9.19 33.15 -12.31
C ASN A 152 10.21 34.06 -11.61
N ILE A 153 11.10 33.51 -10.80
CA ILE A 153 12.20 34.25 -10.16
C ILE A 153 13.07 34.94 -11.21
N LYS A 154 13.48 34.24 -12.27
CA LYS A 154 14.29 34.83 -13.36
C LYS A 154 13.58 35.99 -14.08
N ARG A 155 12.24 35.91 -14.27
CA ARG A 155 11.46 37.02 -14.85
C ARG A 155 11.52 38.24 -13.94
N HIS A 156 11.28 38.05 -12.65
CA HIS A 156 11.36 39.15 -11.68
C HIS A 156 12.77 39.70 -11.53
N GLU A 157 13.80 38.86 -11.55
CA GLU A 157 15.20 39.26 -11.47
C GLU A 157 15.61 40.17 -12.63
N LYS A 158 15.25 39.74 -13.88
CA LYS A 158 15.49 40.55 -15.08
C LYS A 158 14.79 41.90 -14.96
N PHE A 159 13.50 41.89 -14.65
CA PHE A 159 12.70 43.11 -14.56
C PHE A 159 13.19 44.06 -13.45
N LEU A 160 13.64 43.54 -12.32
CA LEU A 160 14.28 44.35 -11.27
C LEU A 160 15.58 44.99 -11.71
N ALA A 161 16.38 44.31 -12.52
CA ALA A 161 17.60 44.88 -13.07
C ALA A 161 17.29 46.07 -14.00
N ASP A 162 16.27 45.95 -14.85
CA ASP A 162 15.82 47.02 -15.72
C ASP A 162 15.25 48.23 -14.96
N LEU A 163 14.41 47.94 -13.92
CA LEU A 163 13.87 49.01 -13.04
C LEU A 163 14.95 49.75 -12.24
N ARG A 164 16.04 49.09 -11.90
CA ARG A 164 17.15 49.72 -11.17
C ARG A 164 17.79 50.80 -12.03
N VAL A 165 18.01 50.53 -13.30
CA VAL A 165 18.53 51.50 -14.27
C VAL A 165 17.54 52.66 -14.45
N ILE A 166 16.25 52.37 -14.61
CA ILE A 166 15.22 53.44 -14.78
C ILE A 166 15.16 54.35 -13.53
N SER A 167 15.24 53.76 -12.30
CA SER A 167 15.13 54.52 -11.05
C SER A 167 16.34 55.42 -10.77
N GLU A 168 17.50 55.18 -11.38
CA GLU A 168 18.66 56.06 -11.31
C GLU A 168 18.40 57.38 -12.03
N TYR A 169 17.59 57.35 -13.10
CA TYR A 169 17.23 58.52 -13.89
C TYR A 169 15.91 59.19 -13.45
N ASP A 170 15.04 58.44 -12.78
CA ASP A 170 13.74 58.90 -12.25
C ASP A 170 13.55 58.49 -10.79
N PRO A 171 13.96 59.34 -9.81
CA PRO A 171 13.83 59.04 -8.38
C PRO A 171 12.37 58.85 -7.92
N GLY A 172 11.35 59.35 -8.70
CA GLY A 172 9.92 59.16 -8.40
C GLY A 172 9.49 57.69 -8.43
N ARG A 173 10.23 56.83 -9.10
CA ARG A 173 9.95 55.40 -9.26
C ARG A 173 10.48 54.49 -8.15
N ARG A 174 10.96 55.01 -7.00
CA ARG A 174 11.45 54.20 -5.88
C ARG A 174 10.37 53.25 -5.29
N SER A 175 9.13 53.67 -5.27
CA SER A 175 8.01 52.82 -4.79
C SER A 175 7.78 51.64 -5.71
N GLU A 176 7.92 51.81 -7.03
CA GLU A 176 7.82 50.73 -8.00
C GLU A 176 8.94 49.69 -7.83
N MET A 177 10.16 50.14 -7.60
CA MET A 177 11.28 49.24 -7.31
C MET A 177 11.06 48.41 -6.03
N THR A 178 10.50 49.03 -4.97
CA THR A 178 10.16 48.34 -3.72
C THR A 178 9.07 47.28 -3.93
N GLN A 179 8.07 47.56 -4.76
CA GLN A 179 7.01 46.62 -5.12
C GLN A 179 7.59 45.42 -5.92
N ALA A 180 8.39 45.69 -6.92
CA ALA A 180 9.06 44.64 -7.71
C ALA A 180 9.99 43.77 -6.85
N GLN A 181 10.74 44.38 -5.92
CA GLN A 181 11.57 43.67 -4.96
C GLN A 181 10.72 42.75 -4.04
N SER A 182 9.57 43.21 -3.58
CA SER A 182 8.65 42.43 -2.77
C SER A 182 8.16 41.19 -3.54
N ARG A 183 7.74 41.35 -4.81
CA ARG A 183 7.31 40.22 -5.67
C ARG A 183 8.44 39.23 -5.95
N TYR A 184 9.66 39.71 -6.16
CA TYR A 184 10.83 38.87 -6.30
C TYR A 184 11.11 38.02 -5.04
N LEU A 185 11.10 38.64 -3.86
CA LEU A 185 11.27 37.93 -2.58
C LEU A 185 10.14 36.93 -2.32
N GLN A 186 8.90 37.26 -2.68
CA GLN A 186 7.78 36.33 -2.61
C GLN A 186 8.00 35.10 -3.50
N ALA A 187 8.51 35.27 -4.73
CA ALA A 187 8.81 34.17 -5.62
C ALA A 187 9.94 33.27 -5.06
N GLN A 188 10.97 33.86 -4.45
CA GLN A 188 12.03 33.11 -3.75
C GLN A 188 11.49 32.31 -2.55
N SER A 189 10.61 32.93 -1.75
CA SER A 189 9.94 32.25 -0.62
C SER A 189 9.14 31.04 -1.07
N THR A 190 8.43 31.15 -2.21
CA THR A 190 7.71 30.05 -2.81
C THR A 190 8.64 28.90 -3.25
N GLU A 191 9.75 29.23 -3.93
CA GLU A 191 10.75 28.21 -4.30
C GLU A 191 11.32 27.51 -3.08
N ALA A 192 11.70 28.26 -2.04
CA ALA A 192 12.25 27.68 -0.81
C ALA A 192 11.28 26.71 -0.12
N SER A 193 9.98 27.02 -0.11
CA SER A 193 8.93 26.14 0.41
C SER A 193 8.82 24.84 -0.39
N LEU A 194 8.85 24.94 -1.72
CA LEU A 194 8.80 23.78 -2.62
C LEU A 194 10.07 22.92 -2.48
N GLN A 195 11.24 23.53 -2.32
CA GLN A 195 12.51 22.85 -2.09
C GLN A 195 12.51 22.06 -0.77
N LYS A 196 11.91 22.63 0.29
CA LYS A 196 11.67 21.93 1.55
C LYS A 196 10.78 20.72 1.33
N THR A 197 9.66 20.88 0.61
CA THR A 197 8.73 19.78 0.31
C THR A 197 9.43 18.65 -0.45
N LEU A 198 10.21 18.96 -1.48
CA LEU A 198 10.99 17.99 -2.23
C LEU A 198 11.98 17.24 -1.34
N SER A 199 12.75 17.96 -0.53
CA SER A 199 13.78 17.39 0.35
C SER A 199 13.19 16.45 1.40
N VAL A 200 12.08 16.84 2.04
CA VAL A 200 11.37 16.02 3.02
C VAL A 200 10.79 14.77 2.36
N THR A 201 10.21 14.91 1.17
CA THR A 201 9.60 13.79 0.45
C THR A 201 10.65 12.80 -0.04
N LEU A 202 11.79 13.28 -0.56
CA LEU A 202 12.92 12.42 -0.92
C LEU A 202 13.47 11.68 0.30
N SER A 203 13.55 12.33 1.47
CA SER A 203 13.96 11.66 2.70
C SER A 203 13.02 10.51 3.08
N LYS A 204 11.70 10.70 2.96
CA LYS A 204 10.70 9.65 3.19
C LYS A 204 10.80 8.53 2.16
N LEU A 205 11.01 8.86 0.88
CA LEU A 205 11.10 7.90 -0.21
C LEU A 205 12.37 7.04 -0.13
N ASN A 206 13.47 7.60 0.40
CA ASN A 206 14.73 6.88 0.62
C ASN A 206 14.61 5.68 1.56
N LYS A 207 13.54 5.61 2.40
CA LYS A 207 13.24 4.42 3.19
C LYS A 207 12.99 3.17 2.32
N TYR A 208 12.46 3.37 1.12
CA TYR A 208 12.03 2.31 0.21
C TYR A 208 13.00 2.05 -0.95
N SER A 209 14.03 2.88 -1.10
CA SER A 209 15.01 2.77 -2.17
C SER A 209 16.30 2.11 -1.69
N SER A 210 16.92 1.32 -2.55
CA SER A 210 18.23 0.72 -2.30
C SER A 210 19.40 1.72 -2.37
N LYS A 211 19.18 2.87 -3.00
CA LYS A 211 20.15 3.96 -3.12
C LYS A 211 19.55 5.28 -2.65
N ARG A 212 20.40 6.23 -2.30
CA ARG A 212 19.95 7.59 -1.98
C ARG A 212 19.43 8.29 -3.23
N LEU A 213 18.15 8.59 -3.23
CA LEU A 213 17.48 9.30 -4.32
C LEU A 213 17.78 10.80 -4.27
N THR A 214 17.92 11.38 -5.45
CA THR A 214 18.11 12.81 -5.68
C THR A 214 17.01 13.34 -6.60
N GLU A 215 16.91 14.67 -6.75
CA GLU A 215 15.96 15.30 -7.68
C GLU A 215 16.09 14.74 -9.11
N LYS A 216 17.31 14.38 -9.55
CA LYS A 216 17.56 13.88 -10.92
C LYS A 216 16.95 12.49 -11.15
N ASP A 217 16.81 11.69 -10.10
CA ASP A 217 16.27 10.33 -10.17
C ASP A 217 14.75 10.30 -10.32
N ILE A 218 14.07 11.41 -10.01
CA ILE A 218 12.62 11.52 -10.10
C ILE A 218 12.22 11.91 -11.52
N VAL A 219 11.57 11.00 -12.24
CA VAL A 219 11.09 11.18 -13.61
C VAL A 219 9.62 10.78 -13.73
N ASP A 220 8.93 11.27 -14.78
CA ASP A 220 7.52 10.94 -14.99
C ASP A 220 7.33 9.46 -15.35
N PRO A 221 6.69 8.65 -14.48
CA PRO A 221 6.50 7.23 -14.72
C PRO A 221 5.44 6.94 -15.80
N PHE A 222 4.59 7.91 -16.14
CA PHE A 222 3.49 7.78 -17.10
C PHE A 222 3.72 8.56 -18.40
N ASN A 223 4.91 9.09 -18.62
CA ASN A 223 5.26 9.94 -19.79
C ASN A 223 4.82 9.35 -21.15
N LYS A 224 4.84 8.01 -21.32
CA LYS A 224 4.48 7.32 -22.57
C LYS A 224 3.06 6.73 -22.56
N GLN A 225 2.29 7.00 -21.51
CA GLN A 225 0.96 6.43 -21.30
C GLN A 225 -0.07 7.56 -21.27
N ASN A 226 -1.21 7.35 -21.90
CA ASN A 226 -2.39 8.20 -21.78
C ASN A 226 -3.52 7.42 -21.10
N SER A 227 -4.58 8.12 -20.70
CA SER A 227 -5.73 7.54 -20.02
C SER A 227 -6.34 6.36 -20.78
N ALA A 228 -6.47 6.47 -22.12
CA ALA A 228 -7.05 5.43 -22.96
C ALA A 228 -6.20 4.14 -22.97
N LYS A 229 -4.86 4.26 -23.06
CA LYS A 229 -3.95 3.10 -23.04
C LYS A 229 -3.96 2.40 -21.67
N LEU A 230 -3.96 3.17 -20.59
CA LEU A 230 -3.93 2.65 -19.24
C LEU A 230 -5.23 1.90 -18.94
N ILE A 231 -6.37 2.47 -19.30
CA ILE A 231 -7.68 1.83 -19.19
C ILE A 231 -7.72 0.53 -20.01
N ALA A 232 -7.32 0.57 -21.29
CA ALA A 232 -7.35 -0.62 -22.16
C ALA A 232 -6.51 -1.80 -21.63
N LEU A 233 -5.41 -1.52 -20.91
CA LEU A 233 -4.53 -2.55 -20.33
C LEU A 233 -5.12 -3.21 -19.09
N PHE A 234 -5.82 -2.47 -18.23
CA PHE A 234 -6.22 -2.94 -16.90
C PHE A 234 -7.73 -3.04 -16.69
N ASP A 235 -8.58 -2.57 -17.63
CA ASP A 235 -10.04 -2.63 -17.48
C ASP A 235 -10.60 -4.05 -17.45
N LYS A 236 -9.90 -4.98 -18.08
CA LYS A 236 -10.30 -6.40 -18.15
C LYS A 236 -10.20 -7.16 -16.83
N VAL A 237 -9.57 -6.58 -15.80
CA VAL A 237 -9.44 -7.21 -14.48
C VAL A 237 -10.79 -7.07 -13.75
N PRO A 238 -11.48 -8.20 -13.46
CA PRO A 238 -12.77 -8.15 -12.75
C PRO A 238 -12.55 -7.63 -11.32
N VAL A 239 -13.50 -6.88 -10.79
CA VAL A 239 -13.43 -6.37 -9.40
C VAL A 239 -13.45 -7.51 -8.39
N THR A 240 -14.10 -8.63 -8.69
CA THR A 240 -14.11 -9.84 -7.86
C THR A 240 -12.72 -10.46 -7.66
N GLU A 241 -11.76 -10.19 -8.55
CA GLU A 241 -10.38 -10.64 -8.40
C GLU A 241 -9.54 -9.73 -7.49
N HIS A 242 -10.12 -8.63 -7.01
CA HIS A 242 -9.42 -7.70 -6.12
C HIS A 242 -9.07 -8.39 -4.78
N PRO A 243 -7.81 -8.30 -4.29
CA PRO A 243 -7.39 -8.99 -3.06
C PRO A 243 -8.27 -8.67 -1.84
N SER A 244 -8.68 -7.41 -1.68
CA SER A 244 -9.56 -7.01 -0.58
C SER A 244 -10.94 -7.66 -0.67
N VAL A 245 -11.49 -7.86 -1.87
CA VAL A 245 -12.77 -8.57 -2.06
C VAL A 245 -12.60 -10.04 -1.70
N LYS A 246 -11.55 -10.69 -2.21
CA LYS A 246 -11.25 -12.09 -1.88
C LYS A 246 -10.99 -12.29 -0.39
N ALA A 247 -10.31 -11.36 0.27
CA ALA A 247 -10.13 -11.40 1.72
C ALA A 247 -11.49 -11.36 2.43
N GLN A 248 -12.39 -10.47 2.03
CA GLN A 248 -13.70 -10.35 2.65
C GLN A 248 -14.62 -11.56 2.36
N GLU A 249 -14.49 -12.18 1.18
CA GLU A 249 -15.17 -13.45 0.86
C GLU A 249 -14.66 -14.61 1.74
N SER A 250 -13.34 -14.67 1.99
CA SER A 250 -12.75 -15.66 2.89
C SER A 250 -13.20 -15.42 4.34
N GLU A 251 -13.31 -14.16 4.78
CA GLU A 251 -13.87 -13.81 6.10
C GLU A 251 -15.34 -14.26 6.22
N TYR A 252 -16.14 -14.02 5.19
CA TYR A 252 -17.53 -14.49 5.15
C TYR A 252 -17.61 -16.02 5.23
N SER A 253 -16.76 -16.74 4.50
CA SER A 253 -16.69 -18.21 4.54
C SER A 253 -16.25 -18.74 5.90
N SER A 254 -15.27 -18.04 6.54
CA SER A 254 -14.85 -18.34 7.92
C SER A 254 -16.00 -18.15 8.91
N ALA A 255 -16.81 -17.08 8.77
CA ALA A 255 -17.97 -16.83 9.63
C ALA A 255 -19.07 -17.91 9.45
N LEU A 256 -19.26 -18.43 8.24
CA LEU A 256 -20.16 -19.57 8.00
C LEU A 256 -19.69 -20.82 8.74
N SER A 257 -18.41 -21.13 8.65
CA SER A 257 -17.83 -22.29 9.34
C SER A 257 -17.85 -22.12 10.85
N ASP A 258 -17.65 -20.89 11.38
CA ASP A 258 -17.73 -20.60 12.81
C ASP A 258 -19.16 -20.79 13.36
N ALA A 259 -20.18 -20.51 12.55
CA ALA A 259 -21.57 -20.81 12.94
C ALA A 259 -21.82 -22.32 13.06
N GLU A 260 -21.21 -23.14 12.23
CA GLU A 260 -21.31 -24.61 12.37
C GLU A 260 -20.52 -25.09 13.61
N VAL A 261 -19.40 -24.46 13.98
CA VAL A 261 -18.70 -24.72 15.24
C VAL A 261 -19.62 -24.40 16.43
N ALA A 262 -20.25 -23.23 16.44
CA ALA A 262 -21.18 -22.83 17.49
C ALA A 262 -22.39 -23.76 17.59
N LYS A 263 -22.91 -24.22 16.47
CA LYS A 263 -24.00 -25.19 16.40
C LYS A 263 -23.57 -26.58 16.94
N ALA A 264 -22.38 -27.05 16.57
CA ALA A 264 -21.84 -28.31 17.04
C ALA A 264 -21.61 -28.33 18.57
N SER A 265 -21.31 -27.19 19.18
CA SER A 265 -21.11 -27.07 20.64
C SER A 265 -22.39 -27.33 21.47
N LYS A 266 -23.58 -27.35 20.84
CA LYS A 266 -24.85 -27.70 21.51
C LYS A 266 -25.06 -29.21 21.67
N TYR A 267 -24.27 -30.00 20.97
CA TYR A 267 -24.38 -31.47 20.99
C TYR A 267 -23.38 -32.09 21.98
N PRO A 268 -23.63 -33.34 22.43
CA PRO A 268 -22.71 -34.00 23.34
C PRO A 268 -21.36 -34.28 22.72
N SER A 269 -20.28 -34.11 23.47
CA SER A 269 -18.93 -34.56 23.07
C SER A 269 -18.67 -36.00 23.59
N ILE A 270 -18.12 -36.84 22.72
CA ILE A 270 -17.72 -38.19 23.04
C ILE A 270 -16.21 -38.29 23.02
N ASN A 271 -15.60 -38.63 24.16
CA ASN A 271 -14.15 -38.69 24.30
C ASN A 271 -13.72 -40.07 24.80
N LEU A 272 -12.57 -40.56 24.37
CA LEU A 272 -11.83 -41.62 25.00
C LEU A 272 -10.83 -41.02 25.98
N GLU A 273 -10.97 -41.37 27.26
CA GLU A 273 -10.07 -40.89 28.29
C GLU A 273 -9.33 -42.07 28.92
N GLY A 274 -8.01 -41.94 29.02
CA GLY A 274 -7.15 -42.89 29.70
C GLY A 274 -6.45 -42.19 30.85
N SER A 275 -6.37 -42.86 32.00
CA SER A 275 -5.54 -42.45 33.13
C SER A 275 -4.68 -43.57 33.63
N ALA A 276 -3.42 -43.28 33.88
CA ALA A 276 -2.48 -44.20 34.53
C ALA A 276 -1.75 -43.40 35.60
N THR A 277 -2.23 -43.58 36.83
CA THR A 277 -1.65 -42.94 37.99
C THR A 277 -0.92 -43.96 38.86
N ARG A 278 -0.28 -43.49 39.92
CA ARG A 278 0.43 -44.39 40.87
C ARG A 278 -0.52 -45.40 41.52
N HIS A 279 -1.79 -45.05 41.68
CA HIS A 279 -2.76 -45.81 42.44
C HIS A 279 -3.88 -46.42 41.61
N ASP A 280 -4.12 -45.90 40.38
CA ASP A 280 -5.23 -46.34 39.54
C ASP A 280 -4.86 -46.31 38.05
N ARG A 281 -5.50 -47.18 37.25
CA ARG A 281 -5.43 -47.21 35.79
C ARG A 281 -6.82 -47.42 35.25
N SER A 282 -7.25 -46.52 34.39
CA SER A 282 -8.57 -46.61 33.79
C SER A 282 -8.54 -46.18 32.34
N VAL A 283 -9.44 -46.77 31.54
CA VAL A 283 -9.75 -46.30 30.18
C VAL A 283 -11.28 -46.28 30.12
N ALA A 284 -11.81 -45.09 29.73
CA ALA A 284 -13.26 -44.89 29.69
C ALA A 284 -13.66 -44.12 28.45
N VAL A 285 -14.81 -44.41 27.88
CA VAL A 285 -15.50 -43.54 26.93
C VAL A 285 -16.42 -42.64 27.77
N THR A 286 -16.17 -41.34 27.68
CA THR A 286 -16.96 -40.32 28.40
C THR A 286 -17.82 -39.55 27.39
N MET A 287 -19.07 -39.26 27.77
CA MET A 287 -19.99 -38.40 27.06
C MET A 287 -20.40 -37.25 27.99
N THR A 288 -20.21 -36.02 27.51
CA THR A 288 -20.65 -34.82 28.23
C THR A 288 -21.67 -34.07 27.36
N TRP A 289 -22.83 -33.76 27.93
CA TRP A 289 -23.89 -33.00 27.23
C TRP A 289 -24.56 -32.03 28.22
N ASP A 290 -24.52 -30.76 27.87
CA ASP A 290 -25.23 -29.71 28.59
C ASP A 290 -26.68 -29.65 28.08
N LEU A 291 -27.63 -30.29 28.77
CA LEU A 291 -29.03 -30.36 28.36
C LEU A 291 -29.73 -28.96 28.34
N TYR A 292 -29.26 -28.03 29.14
CA TYR A 292 -29.75 -26.67 29.21
C TYR A 292 -28.55 -25.69 29.19
N ASN A 293 -28.32 -25.04 28.06
CA ASN A 293 -27.17 -24.12 27.86
C ASN A 293 -27.59 -22.89 27.04
N LYS A 294 -28.23 -21.92 27.73
CA LYS A 294 -28.63 -20.67 27.08
C LYS A 294 -27.48 -19.86 26.44
N PRO A 295 -26.29 -19.77 27.05
CA PRO A 295 -25.12 -19.18 26.38
C PRO A 295 -24.84 -19.79 25.01
N ALA A 296 -24.96 -21.09 24.83
CA ALA A 296 -24.74 -21.73 23.53
C ALA A 296 -25.84 -21.34 22.48
N ASP A 297 -27.11 -21.16 22.91
CA ASP A 297 -28.18 -20.66 22.02
C ASP A 297 -27.83 -19.26 21.50
N TYR A 298 -27.46 -18.34 22.40
CA TYR A 298 -27.09 -16.99 22.04
C TYR A 298 -25.78 -16.91 21.21
N ALA A 299 -24.86 -17.87 21.39
CA ALA A 299 -23.66 -17.98 20.57
C ALA A 299 -24.03 -18.30 19.11
N VAL A 300 -24.99 -19.17 18.87
CA VAL A 300 -25.51 -19.46 17.51
C VAL A 300 -26.22 -18.23 16.92
N GLU A 301 -27.07 -17.54 17.68
CA GLU A 301 -27.72 -16.30 17.21
C GLU A 301 -26.69 -15.22 16.87
N LYS A 302 -25.67 -15.06 17.71
CA LYS A 302 -24.54 -14.15 17.46
C LYS A 302 -23.84 -14.51 16.15
N SER A 303 -23.55 -15.79 15.88
CA SER A 303 -22.87 -16.21 14.66
C SER A 303 -23.68 -15.87 13.41
N HIS A 304 -25.01 -16.02 13.44
CA HIS A 304 -25.87 -15.57 12.34
C HIS A 304 -25.83 -14.05 12.12
N ALA A 305 -25.69 -13.25 13.17
CA ALA A 305 -25.51 -11.80 13.04
C ALA A 305 -24.15 -11.47 12.43
N VAL A 306 -23.07 -12.17 12.80
CA VAL A 306 -21.73 -12.03 12.23
C VAL A 306 -21.74 -12.36 10.73
N ILE A 307 -22.41 -13.43 10.30
CA ILE A 307 -22.56 -13.80 8.90
C ILE A 307 -23.22 -12.65 8.10
N ARG A 308 -24.33 -12.10 8.61
CA ARG A 308 -25.01 -10.98 7.94
C ARG A 308 -24.12 -9.74 7.85
N SER A 309 -23.36 -9.45 8.91
CA SER A 309 -22.41 -8.34 8.94
C SER A 309 -21.27 -8.52 7.93
N ALA A 310 -20.67 -9.71 7.88
CA ALA A 310 -19.60 -10.05 6.94
C ALA A 310 -20.07 -9.92 5.49
N ARG A 311 -21.29 -10.37 5.19
CA ARG A 311 -21.88 -10.23 3.85
C ARG A 311 -22.13 -8.78 3.46
N ALA A 312 -22.72 -7.99 4.37
CA ALA A 312 -22.97 -6.58 4.10
C ALA A 312 -21.67 -5.81 3.85
N ARG A 313 -20.60 -6.13 4.59
CA ARG A 313 -19.26 -5.55 4.39
C ARG A 313 -18.67 -5.94 3.04
N SER A 314 -18.85 -7.19 2.59
CA SER A 314 -18.41 -7.63 1.27
C SER A 314 -19.13 -6.87 0.14
N ASP A 315 -20.46 -6.70 0.27
CA ASP A 315 -21.27 -5.98 -0.71
C ASP A 315 -20.93 -4.47 -0.76
N GLU A 316 -20.61 -3.86 0.39
CA GLU A 316 -20.15 -2.48 0.50
C GLU A 316 -18.79 -2.30 -0.18
N LEU A 317 -17.83 -3.14 0.16
CA LEU A 317 -16.47 -3.08 -0.39
C LEU A 317 -16.45 -3.24 -1.92
N LEU A 318 -17.29 -4.14 -2.46
CA LEU A 318 -17.42 -4.32 -3.90
C LEU A 318 -17.88 -3.03 -4.58
N ARG A 319 -18.89 -2.34 -4.01
CA ARG A 319 -19.39 -1.06 -4.53
C ARG A 319 -18.34 0.04 -4.44
N ASP A 320 -17.63 0.12 -3.33
CA ASP A 320 -16.58 1.13 -3.12
C ASP A 320 -15.44 0.98 -4.12
N ILE A 321 -14.98 -0.25 -4.40
CA ILE A 321 -13.91 -0.50 -5.37
C ILE A 321 -14.39 -0.15 -6.79
N GLN A 322 -15.64 -0.49 -7.15
CA GLN A 322 -16.22 -0.12 -8.44
C GLN A 322 -16.31 1.40 -8.61
N GLU A 323 -16.81 2.10 -7.60
CA GLU A 323 -16.92 3.56 -7.61
C GLU A 323 -15.55 4.22 -7.75
N ARG A 324 -14.54 3.78 -6.95
CA ARG A 324 -13.18 4.30 -7.05
C ARG A 324 -12.56 4.08 -8.44
N ALA A 325 -12.82 2.91 -9.06
CA ALA A 325 -12.32 2.64 -10.40
C ALA A 325 -12.94 3.57 -11.44
N GLU A 326 -14.27 3.81 -11.38
CA GLU A 326 -14.96 4.70 -12.31
C GLU A 326 -14.57 6.18 -12.08
N THR A 327 -14.51 6.62 -10.83
CA THR A 327 -14.04 7.96 -10.48
C THR A 327 -12.62 8.21 -11.01
N ALA A 328 -11.70 7.28 -10.77
CA ALA A 328 -10.33 7.42 -11.26
C ALA A 328 -10.24 7.45 -12.81
N LYS A 329 -11.11 6.73 -13.53
CA LYS A 329 -11.19 6.83 -15.00
C LYS A 329 -11.63 8.22 -15.46
N VAL A 330 -12.63 8.79 -14.79
CA VAL A 330 -13.12 10.14 -15.08
C VAL A 330 -12.03 11.17 -14.80
N ASP A 331 -11.41 11.08 -13.63
CA ASP A 331 -10.35 12.00 -13.20
C ASP A 331 -9.14 11.98 -14.15
N MET A 332 -8.70 10.79 -14.59
CA MET A 332 -7.63 10.67 -15.58
C MET A 332 -7.96 11.41 -16.87
N LYS A 333 -9.18 11.21 -17.41
CA LYS A 333 -9.59 11.84 -18.67
C LYS A 333 -9.71 13.35 -18.54
N GLN A 334 -10.32 13.82 -17.46
CA GLN A 334 -10.53 15.25 -17.23
C GLN A 334 -9.20 15.98 -16.94
N SER A 335 -8.33 15.37 -16.14
CA SER A 335 -7.01 15.95 -15.86
C SER A 335 -6.11 16.00 -17.10
N GLU A 336 -6.16 14.98 -17.96
CA GLU A 336 -5.48 14.99 -19.25
C GLU A 336 -5.99 16.14 -20.16
N GLN A 337 -7.30 16.36 -20.18
CA GLN A 337 -7.90 17.47 -20.95
C GLN A 337 -7.53 18.83 -20.37
N ARG A 338 -7.59 18.98 -19.04
CA ARG A 338 -7.15 20.21 -18.33
C ARG A 338 -5.69 20.52 -18.62
N ALA A 339 -4.81 19.52 -18.60
CA ALA A 339 -3.40 19.69 -18.92
C ALA A 339 -3.20 20.20 -20.37
N LYS A 340 -3.97 19.70 -21.34
CA LYS A 340 -3.90 20.18 -22.73
C LYS A 340 -4.33 21.65 -22.85
N ILE A 341 -5.42 22.02 -22.18
CA ILE A 341 -5.92 23.41 -22.17
C ILE A 341 -4.91 24.34 -21.50
N ALA A 342 -4.42 23.97 -20.31
CA ALA A 342 -3.44 24.76 -19.56
C ALA A 342 -2.13 24.94 -20.36
N LYS A 343 -1.68 23.93 -21.09
CA LYS A 343 -0.51 24.02 -21.97
C LYS A 343 -0.71 25.06 -23.10
N SER A 344 -1.88 25.10 -23.70
CA SER A 344 -2.22 26.10 -24.72
C SER A 344 -2.31 27.51 -24.12
N LEU A 345 -2.87 27.63 -22.92
CA LEU A 345 -3.02 28.89 -22.21
C LEU A 345 -1.66 29.50 -21.83
N ILE A 346 -0.63 28.67 -21.51
CA ILE A 346 0.74 29.16 -21.22
C ILE A 346 1.30 29.95 -22.40
N SER A 347 1.12 29.50 -23.64
CA SER A 347 1.66 30.20 -24.81
C SER A 347 1.01 31.59 -24.99
N THR A 348 -0.31 31.66 -24.81
CA THR A 348 -1.05 32.93 -24.91
C THR A 348 -0.68 33.87 -23.77
N GLN A 349 -0.65 33.39 -22.52
CA GLN A 349 -0.31 34.22 -21.38
C GLN A 349 1.16 34.66 -21.39
N SER A 350 2.05 33.83 -21.93
CA SER A 350 3.46 34.23 -22.13
C SER A 350 3.57 35.40 -23.12
N GLN A 351 2.77 35.39 -24.17
CA GLN A 351 2.75 36.50 -25.15
C GLN A 351 2.20 37.77 -24.49
N VAL A 352 1.09 37.68 -23.73
CA VAL A 352 0.53 38.84 -23.02
C VAL A 352 1.58 39.44 -22.06
N ALA A 353 2.29 38.61 -21.31
CA ALA A 353 3.31 39.07 -20.37
C ALA A 353 4.46 39.79 -21.07
N GLN A 354 4.90 39.28 -22.24
CA GLN A 354 5.93 39.92 -23.05
C GLN A 354 5.44 41.25 -23.65
N ASP A 355 4.23 41.31 -24.17
CA ASP A 355 3.65 42.52 -24.77
C ASP A 355 3.48 43.61 -23.67
N TYR A 356 3.05 43.22 -22.45
CA TYR A 356 2.93 44.18 -21.34
C TYR A 356 4.30 44.69 -20.88
N GLU A 357 5.32 43.84 -20.80
CA GLU A 357 6.70 44.24 -20.52
C GLU A 357 7.20 45.27 -21.57
N GLN A 358 6.99 45.01 -22.86
CA GLN A 358 7.39 45.96 -23.94
C GLN A 358 6.62 47.28 -23.85
N GLN A 359 5.30 47.25 -23.60
CA GLN A 359 4.48 48.44 -23.46
C GLN A 359 4.85 49.29 -22.23
N PHE A 360 5.34 48.64 -21.15
CA PHE A 360 5.86 49.32 -19.99
C PHE A 360 7.09 50.23 -20.33
N TYR A 361 8.01 49.76 -21.14
CA TYR A 361 9.22 50.52 -21.53
C TYR A 361 8.88 51.75 -22.36
N ILE A 362 7.75 51.81 -23.05
CA ILE A 362 7.28 52.97 -23.81
C ILE A 362 6.20 53.75 -23.05
N SER A 363 6.08 53.55 -21.75
CA SER A 363 5.12 54.22 -20.83
C SER A 363 3.62 54.04 -21.16
N ASN A 364 3.27 52.98 -21.92
CA ASN A 364 1.87 52.65 -22.24
C ASN A 364 1.23 51.67 -21.23
N ARG A 365 1.99 51.17 -20.26
CA ARG A 365 1.51 50.29 -19.20
C ARG A 365 2.15 50.67 -17.89
N THR A 366 1.42 50.37 -16.79
CA THR A 366 1.94 50.55 -15.43
C THR A 366 2.77 49.36 -14.98
N LEU A 367 3.65 49.56 -14.01
CA LEU A 367 4.39 48.48 -13.36
C LEU A 367 3.47 47.37 -12.84
N LEU A 368 2.35 47.75 -12.21
CA LEU A 368 1.44 46.80 -11.59
C LEU A 368 0.85 45.83 -12.61
N GLU A 369 0.46 46.35 -13.78
CA GLU A 369 -0.06 45.49 -14.87
C GLU A 369 0.98 44.48 -15.38
N VAL A 370 2.28 44.84 -15.44
CA VAL A 370 3.35 43.90 -15.81
C VAL A 370 3.55 42.84 -14.72
N LEU A 371 3.61 43.25 -13.46
CA LEU A 371 3.77 42.31 -12.33
C LEU A 371 2.57 41.35 -12.21
N ASP A 372 1.36 41.83 -12.45
CA ASP A 372 0.16 41.00 -12.45
C ASP A 372 0.14 40.04 -13.65
N SER A 373 0.62 40.44 -14.84
CA SER A 373 0.76 39.54 -15.98
C SER A 373 1.78 38.40 -15.71
N TYR A 374 2.86 38.68 -15.01
CA TYR A 374 3.83 37.67 -14.58
C TYR A 374 3.24 36.71 -13.55
N ALA A 375 2.46 37.23 -12.59
CA ALA A 375 1.77 36.42 -11.59
C ALA A 375 0.75 35.48 -12.25
N GLU A 376 -0.01 35.97 -13.23
CA GLU A 376 -0.96 35.16 -13.98
C GLU A 376 -0.30 34.11 -14.87
N LEU A 377 0.81 34.44 -15.51
CA LEU A 377 1.61 33.47 -16.26
C LEU A 377 2.15 32.37 -15.32
N ALA A 378 2.69 32.74 -14.15
CA ALA A 378 3.19 31.76 -13.16
C ALA A 378 2.05 30.88 -12.62
N ALA A 379 0.86 31.45 -12.39
CA ALA A 379 -0.33 30.70 -11.97
C ALA A 379 -0.77 29.70 -13.07
N THR A 380 -0.73 30.12 -14.34
CA THR A 380 -1.06 29.25 -15.48
C THR A 380 -0.05 28.11 -15.64
N GLU A 381 1.26 28.37 -15.51
CA GLU A 381 2.31 27.35 -15.52
C GLU A 381 2.14 26.38 -14.36
N THR A 382 1.77 26.86 -13.17
CA THR A 382 1.46 26.03 -11.99
C THR A 382 0.25 25.16 -12.24
N SER A 383 -0.85 25.71 -12.78
CA SER A 383 -2.06 24.94 -13.11
C SER A 383 -1.79 23.82 -14.12
N TYR A 384 -0.86 24.04 -15.05
CA TYR A 384 -0.43 22.97 -15.95
C TYR A 384 0.28 21.83 -15.21
N VAL A 385 1.22 22.16 -14.31
CA VAL A 385 1.91 21.17 -13.47
C VAL A 385 0.91 20.42 -12.60
N GLU A 386 -0.04 21.11 -11.99
CA GLU A 386 -1.10 20.50 -11.18
C GLU A 386 -1.95 19.53 -12.01
N ALA A 387 -2.44 19.94 -13.17
CA ALA A 387 -3.26 19.08 -14.02
C ALA A 387 -2.52 17.84 -14.51
N GLN A 388 -1.20 17.93 -14.78
CA GLN A 388 -0.39 16.76 -15.11
C GLN A 388 -0.23 15.82 -13.92
N ASN A 389 -0.05 16.36 -12.72
CA ASN A 389 0.09 15.54 -11.52
C ASN A 389 -1.25 14.95 -11.09
N ASP A 390 -2.35 15.65 -11.23
CA ASP A 390 -3.70 15.11 -11.02
C ASP A 390 -3.98 13.90 -11.92
N TYR A 391 -3.54 13.95 -13.19
CA TYR A 391 -3.59 12.79 -14.08
C TYR A 391 -2.79 11.59 -13.54
N ARG A 392 -1.57 11.83 -13.05
CA ARG A 392 -0.69 10.78 -12.52
C ARG A 392 -1.25 10.18 -11.24
N ASP A 393 -1.78 11.01 -10.34
CA ASP A 393 -2.44 10.57 -9.11
C ASP A 393 -3.68 9.72 -9.43
N ALA A 394 -4.51 10.16 -10.38
CA ALA A 394 -5.65 9.39 -10.86
C ALA A 394 -5.25 8.07 -11.53
N ALA A 395 -4.11 8.05 -12.24
CA ALA A 395 -3.57 6.82 -12.83
C ALA A 395 -3.14 5.81 -11.76
N VAL A 396 -2.50 6.26 -10.67
CA VAL A 396 -2.15 5.41 -9.52
C VAL A 396 -3.41 4.92 -8.81
N ALA A 397 -4.39 5.80 -8.58
CA ALA A 397 -5.67 5.44 -7.97
C ALA A 397 -6.43 4.40 -8.81
N TYR A 398 -6.40 4.53 -10.14
CA TYR A 398 -6.99 3.54 -11.04
C TYR A 398 -6.27 2.18 -10.96
N LEU A 399 -4.94 2.16 -10.98
CA LEU A 399 -4.15 0.94 -10.83
C LEU A 399 -4.40 0.27 -9.48
N LEU A 400 -4.54 1.05 -8.40
CA LEU A 400 -4.87 0.55 -7.07
C LEU A 400 -6.26 -0.08 -7.04
N SER A 401 -7.29 0.59 -7.60
CA SER A 401 -8.66 0.06 -7.66
C SER A 401 -8.78 -1.22 -8.49
N LYS A 402 -7.79 -1.50 -9.34
CA LYS A 402 -7.64 -2.75 -10.10
C LYS A 402 -6.63 -3.72 -9.47
N ALA A 403 -6.08 -3.40 -8.28
CA ALA A 403 -5.00 -4.15 -7.63
C ALA A 403 -3.87 -4.51 -8.60
N SER A 404 -3.43 -3.54 -9.35
CA SER A 404 -2.51 -3.74 -10.49
C SER A 404 -1.23 -2.91 -10.41
N LEU A 405 -0.94 -2.25 -9.29
CA LEU A 405 0.29 -1.46 -9.11
C LEU A 405 1.53 -2.34 -9.15
N ALA A 406 1.52 -3.45 -8.44
CA ALA A 406 2.62 -4.42 -8.46
C ALA A 406 2.80 -5.02 -9.87
N LYS A 407 1.71 -5.35 -10.56
CA LYS A 407 1.72 -5.86 -11.94
C LYS A 407 2.25 -4.83 -12.93
N TRP A 408 1.83 -3.56 -12.79
CA TRP A 408 2.35 -2.45 -13.58
C TRP A 408 3.85 -2.27 -13.39
N ALA A 409 4.35 -2.40 -12.16
CA ALA A 409 5.78 -2.34 -11.82
C ALA A 409 6.54 -3.61 -12.23
N LYS A 410 5.87 -4.63 -12.78
CA LYS A 410 6.44 -5.96 -13.13
C LYS A 410 7.08 -6.66 -11.91
N VAL A 411 6.46 -6.55 -10.76
CA VAL A 411 6.82 -7.33 -9.59
C VAL A 411 6.26 -8.74 -9.79
N PRO A 412 7.07 -9.80 -9.72
CA PRO A 412 6.58 -11.17 -9.84
C PRO A 412 5.60 -11.47 -8.70
N ASP A 413 4.56 -12.23 -9.00
CA ASP A 413 3.70 -12.77 -7.97
C ASP A 413 4.52 -13.77 -7.14
N PHE A 414 4.28 -13.78 -5.84
CA PHE A 414 4.91 -14.75 -4.95
C PHE A 414 4.51 -16.14 -5.44
N ASN A 415 5.50 -17.01 -5.69
CA ASN A 415 5.22 -18.38 -6.11
C ASN A 415 4.35 -19.04 -5.03
N ALA A 416 3.17 -19.52 -5.44
CA ALA A 416 2.20 -20.21 -4.59
C ALA A 416 2.69 -21.57 -4.05
N ASN A 417 3.98 -21.86 -4.13
CA ASN A 417 4.59 -23.10 -3.68
C ASN A 417 5.09 -23.04 -2.24
N GLY A 418 4.38 -22.31 -1.34
CA GLY A 418 4.43 -22.61 0.09
C GLY A 418 5.81 -22.62 0.78
N GLN A 419 6.81 -21.96 0.23
CA GLN A 419 8.06 -21.68 0.94
C GLN A 419 8.03 -20.19 1.35
N PHE A 420 7.60 -20.00 2.62
CA PHE A 420 7.83 -18.76 3.34
C PHE A 420 9.28 -18.69 3.78
#